data_95ee09c210d3f2eca8433383b3f6aa36
#
_entry.id   95ee09c210d3f2eca8433383b3f6aa36
#
_cell.length_a   1.000
_cell.length_b   1.000
_cell.length_c   1.000
_cell.angle_alpha   90.00
_cell.angle_beta   90.00
_cell.angle_gamma   90.00
#
_symmetry.space_group_name_H-M   'P 1'
#
loop_
_entity.id
_entity.type
_entity.pdbx_description
1 polymer ?
#
loop_
_entity_poly.entity_id
_entity_poly.type
_entity_poly.pdbx_seq_one_letter_code
_entity_poly.pdbx_strand_id
1 'polypeptide(L)'
;MKRFFLAVVSAMLVFSVSAAPEKQSKVDYVDALQLTMIGKLCETTNPYHRVEVEAVPELSKGEARLLCQTSGLAIAFKTNASAIYVKPTYGTKNSWGPNSPLCATTGFNLFIKDKKGEFIWAASKAHKMTPAPGNLPKMSRPIVMINGLYKGEKECIIYLPLASELTALEIGVTQGASIEALPNPFRHTIAVFGSSFTHGANASGAGLTWPAFFSRATGLHLCSFGMSGNSRLQPYLGEVFGKSKADALICDAFSNPTIAQIDSRIRPFIEAVRKHNPSMPIIFINTIYRENRNFKPAYEEKEQNRIEFVEKTMKEVVKEYKGVYFVNVQNQTGTDHVTSADGVHPYSYGYHRWAQAIEKPIMKILKKHGIK
;
A
#
# COMPACT_ATOMS: atom_id res chain seq x y z
N MET A 1 -44.02 57.02 28.57
CA MET A 1 -43.88 55.55 28.38
C MET A 1 -42.38 55.18 28.43
N LYS A 2 -41.91 54.74 29.59
CA LYS A 2 -40.50 54.30 29.78
C LYS A 2 -40.37 52.78 29.48
N ARG A 3 -39.58 52.41 28.50
CA ARG A 3 -39.28 51.02 28.22
C ARG A 3 -38.07 50.62 29.04
N PHE A 4 -38.25 49.61 29.92
CA PHE A 4 -37.14 48.90 30.60
C PHE A 4 -36.57 47.85 29.68
N PHE A 5 -35.26 47.90 29.42
CA PHE A 5 -34.50 46.82 28.82
C PHE A 5 -33.93 45.96 29.95
N LEU A 6 -34.36 44.71 29.99
CA LEU A 6 -33.82 43.69 30.90
C LEU A 6 -32.65 43.02 30.18
N ALA A 7 -31.41 43.22 30.62
CA ALA A 7 -30.24 42.52 30.14
C ALA A 7 -30.10 41.22 30.95
N VAL A 8 -30.29 40.08 30.27
CA VAL A 8 -29.98 38.77 30.83
C VAL A 8 -28.50 38.45 30.55
N VAL A 9 -27.69 38.49 31.60
CA VAL A 9 -26.29 38.06 31.57
C VAL A 9 -26.26 36.57 31.79
N SER A 10 -26.03 35.76 30.72
CA SER A 10 -25.79 34.31 30.80
C SER A 10 -24.34 34.08 31.18
N ALA A 11 -24.08 33.66 32.40
CA ALA A 11 -22.76 33.20 32.84
C ALA A 11 -22.50 31.80 32.27
N MET A 12 -21.65 31.70 31.23
CA MET A 12 -21.10 30.40 30.79
C MET A 12 -20.03 29.97 31.79
N LEU A 13 -20.36 28.95 32.59
CA LEU A 13 -19.39 28.19 33.37
C LEU A 13 -18.58 27.30 32.41
N VAL A 14 -17.36 27.73 32.10
CA VAL A 14 -16.39 26.91 31.41
C VAL A 14 -15.79 25.90 32.40
N PHE A 15 -16.27 24.66 32.40
CA PHE A 15 -15.61 23.57 33.09
C PHE A 15 -14.32 23.23 32.33
N SER A 16 -13.19 23.75 32.78
CA SER A 16 -11.88 23.23 32.37
C SER A 16 -11.66 21.86 33.04
N VAL A 17 -11.97 20.80 32.31
CA VAL A 17 -11.52 19.47 32.71
C VAL A 17 -10.01 19.44 32.54
N SER A 18 -9.28 19.68 33.61
CA SER A 18 -7.84 19.42 33.69
C SER A 18 -7.66 17.91 33.64
N ALA A 19 -7.29 17.39 32.47
CA ALA A 19 -6.86 15.99 32.35
C ALA A 19 -5.59 15.84 33.21
N ALA A 20 -5.66 15.05 34.29
CA ALA A 20 -4.49 14.66 35.06
C ALA A 20 -3.42 14.09 34.11
N PRO A 21 -2.12 14.33 34.29
CA PRO A 21 -1.07 13.78 33.45
C PRO A 21 -1.19 12.26 33.49
N GLU A 22 -1.52 11.67 32.34
CA GLU A 22 -1.62 10.24 32.15
C GLU A 22 -0.25 9.63 32.55
N LYS A 23 -0.21 8.82 33.61
CA LYS A 23 1.01 8.09 34.00
C LYS A 23 1.48 7.35 32.76
N GLN A 24 2.64 7.71 32.26
CA GLN A 24 3.24 7.08 31.09
C GLN A 24 3.34 5.56 31.40
N SER A 25 2.44 4.78 30.83
CA SER A 25 2.40 3.32 31.02
C SER A 25 3.74 2.78 30.53
N LYS A 26 4.38 1.96 31.35
CA LYS A 26 5.61 1.27 30.95
C LYS A 26 5.27 0.38 29.75
N VAL A 27 6.19 0.31 28.78
CA VAL A 27 6.01 -0.36 27.49
C VAL A 27 7.13 -1.36 27.29
N ASP A 28 6.78 -2.59 26.98
CA ASP A 28 7.71 -3.61 26.55
C ASP A 28 7.81 -3.60 25.03
N TYR A 29 9.03 -3.58 24.48
CA TYR A 29 9.30 -3.52 23.05
C TYR A 29 9.93 -4.81 22.55
N VAL A 30 9.52 -5.26 21.38
CA VAL A 30 10.15 -6.36 20.65
C VAL A 30 10.55 -5.87 19.26
N ASP A 31 11.67 -6.40 18.74
CA ASP A 31 12.04 -6.16 17.35
C ASP A 31 10.97 -6.76 16.42
N ALA A 32 10.49 -5.96 15.48
CA ALA A 32 9.46 -6.41 14.51
C ALA A 32 9.92 -7.60 13.66
N LEU A 33 11.22 -7.85 13.54
CA LEU A 33 11.78 -9.01 12.84
C LEU A 33 11.61 -10.34 13.62
N GLN A 34 11.27 -10.28 14.91
CA GLN A 34 10.85 -11.46 15.68
C GLN A 34 9.40 -11.83 15.44
N LEU A 35 8.65 -10.98 14.73
CA LEU A 35 7.26 -11.16 14.36
C LEU A 35 7.16 -11.55 12.88
N THR A 36 5.96 -11.76 12.35
CA THR A 36 5.79 -12.16 10.96
C THR A 36 5.73 -10.95 10.02
N MET A 37 6.72 -10.81 9.15
CA MET A 37 6.67 -9.85 8.06
C MET A 37 5.84 -10.41 6.90
N ILE A 38 4.87 -9.63 6.42
CA ILE A 38 4.04 -9.94 5.26
C ILE A 38 4.25 -8.90 4.16
N GLY A 39 3.90 -9.26 2.91
CA GLY A 39 4.13 -8.39 1.74
C GLY A 39 5.55 -8.48 1.16
N LYS A 40 6.42 -9.32 1.72
CA LYS A 40 7.80 -9.53 1.28
C LYS A 40 7.87 -10.62 0.21
N LEU A 41 8.52 -10.31 -0.91
CA LEU A 41 8.71 -11.25 -2.02
C LEU A 41 10.15 -11.78 -2.09
N CYS A 42 11.13 -10.93 -1.81
CA CYS A 42 12.55 -11.21 -1.93
C CYS A 42 13.26 -11.08 -0.59
N GLU A 43 14.24 -11.95 -0.32
CA GLU A 43 15.19 -11.74 0.76
C GLU A 43 16.10 -10.54 0.45
N THR A 44 16.43 -9.74 1.45
CA THR A 44 17.22 -8.52 1.30
C THR A 44 18.07 -8.26 2.53
N THR A 45 19.23 -7.63 2.35
CA THR A 45 20.14 -7.24 3.43
C THR A 45 19.47 -6.30 4.43
N ASN A 46 18.77 -5.25 3.95
CA ASN A 46 17.84 -4.52 4.80
C ASN A 46 16.47 -5.20 4.71
N PRO A 47 15.95 -5.83 5.78
CA PRO A 47 14.72 -6.61 5.75
C PRO A 47 13.48 -5.79 5.39
N TYR A 48 13.55 -4.47 5.45
CA TYR A 48 12.45 -3.56 5.09
C TYR A 48 12.51 -3.09 3.63
N HIS A 49 13.54 -3.46 2.85
CA HIS A 49 13.56 -3.24 1.40
C HIS A 49 12.71 -4.29 0.68
N ARG A 50 12.14 -3.94 -0.46
CA ARG A 50 11.29 -4.83 -1.26
C ARG A 50 12.07 -5.69 -2.25
N VAL A 51 13.29 -5.26 -2.58
CA VAL A 51 14.26 -5.98 -3.40
C VAL A 51 15.67 -5.70 -2.91
N GLU A 52 16.61 -6.63 -3.13
CA GLU A 52 18.04 -6.36 -2.98
C GLU A 52 18.51 -5.52 -4.17
N VAL A 53 18.68 -4.22 -3.95
CA VAL A 53 18.93 -3.26 -5.05
C VAL A 53 20.29 -3.47 -5.71
N GLU A 54 21.28 -3.95 -4.95
CA GLU A 54 22.61 -4.30 -5.43
C GLU A 54 22.62 -5.54 -6.35
N ALA A 55 21.60 -6.39 -6.23
CA ALA A 55 21.44 -7.55 -7.08
C ALA A 55 20.77 -7.26 -8.43
N VAL A 56 20.33 -6.01 -8.66
CA VAL A 56 19.68 -5.56 -9.89
C VAL A 56 20.38 -4.28 -10.39
N PRO A 57 21.56 -4.38 -10.98
CA PRO A 57 22.40 -3.24 -11.35
C PRO A 57 21.78 -2.33 -12.43
N GLU A 58 20.77 -2.81 -13.16
CA GLU A 58 20.04 -2.02 -14.16
C GLU A 58 19.07 -1.00 -13.55
N LEU A 59 18.82 -1.06 -12.25
CA LEU A 59 17.93 -0.11 -11.56
C LEU A 59 18.52 1.30 -11.64
N SER A 60 17.73 2.24 -12.12
CA SER A 60 18.04 3.66 -11.96
C SER A 60 18.02 4.04 -10.47
N LYS A 61 18.73 5.12 -10.11
CA LYS A 61 18.71 5.66 -8.72
C LYS A 61 17.27 5.93 -8.22
N GLY A 62 16.38 6.35 -9.14
CA GLY A 62 14.97 6.58 -8.81
C GLY A 62 14.21 5.30 -8.45
N GLU A 63 14.40 4.24 -9.23
CA GLU A 63 13.79 2.93 -9.01
C GLU A 63 14.33 2.28 -7.73
N ALA A 64 15.65 2.27 -7.55
CA ALA A 64 16.30 1.76 -6.33
C ALA A 64 15.72 2.45 -5.07
N ARG A 65 15.68 3.79 -5.05
CA ARG A 65 15.09 4.55 -3.94
C ARG A 65 13.63 4.16 -3.68
N LEU A 66 12.82 3.95 -4.72
CA LEU A 66 11.42 3.56 -4.55
C LEU A 66 11.28 2.15 -4.01
N LEU A 67 12.15 1.23 -4.39
CA LEU A 67 12.13 -0.17 -3.94
C LEU A 67 12.67 -0.35 -2.51
N CYS A 68 13.46 0.61 -2.00
CA CYS A 68 13.84 0.69 -0.58
C CYS A 68 12.68 1.15 0.33
N GLN A 69 11.59 1.73 -0.22
CA GLN A 69 10.43 2.12 0.57
C GLN A 69 9.57 0.91 0.94
N THR A 70 8.87 0.99 2.09
CA THR A 70 8.17 -0.13 2.71
C THR A 70 6.74 -0.37 2.19
N SER A 71 6.34 0.26 1.09
CA SER A 71 4.98 0.13 0.55
C SER A 71 4.56 -1.33 0.34
N GLY A 72 3.45 -1.72 0.95
CA GLY A 72 2.91 -3.07 0.90
C GLY A 72 3.47 -4.04 1.94
N LEU A 73 4.53 -3.66 2.66
CA LEU A 73 5.03 -4.45 3.80
C LEU A 73 4.16 -4.21 5.04
N ALA A 74 4.00 -5.24 5.86
CA ALA A 74 3.32 -5.15 7.15
C ALA A 74 3.87 -6.19 8.14
N ILE A 75 3.57 -5.98 9.43
CA ILE A 75 3.93 -6.90 10.52
C ILE A 75 2.66 -7.51 11.10
N ALA A 76 2.60 -8.84 11.15
CA ALA A 76 1.50 -9.59 11.74
C ALA A 76 1.92 -10.20 13.09
N PHE A 77 1.08 -10.04 14.11
CA PHE A 77 1.35 -10.51 15.46
C PHE A 77 0.06 -10.72 16.26
N LYS A 78 0.19 -11.46 17.37
CA LYS A 78 -0.83 -11.61 18.38
C LYS A 78 -0.43 -10.88 19.65
N THR A 79 -1.40 -10.34 20.39
CA THR A 79 -1.16 -9.69 21.68
C THR A 79 -2.43 -9.64 22.53
N ASN A 80 -2.27 -9.69 23.85
CA ASN A 80 -3.35 -9.41 24.81
C ASN A 80 -3.30 -7.97 25.37
N ALA A 81 -2.39 -7.11 24.85
CA ALA A 81 -2.17 -5.76 25.33
C ALA A 81 -3.40 -4.87 25.28
N SER A 82 -3.46 -3.90 26.20
CA SER A 82 -4.46 -2.81 26.20
C SER A 82 -4.01 -1.60 25.39
N ALA A 83 -2.72 -1.51 25.02
CA ALA A 83 -2.16 -0.46 24.16
C ALA A 83 -1.06 -1.02 23.27
N ILE A 84 -0.97 -0.49 22.05
CA ILE A 84 0.02 -0.87 21.03
C ILE A 84 0.77 0.38 20.57
N TYR A 85 2.08 0.25 20.42
CA TYR A 85 3.01 1.31 20.03
C TYR A 85 3.89 0.84 18.87
N VAL A 86 4.43 1.79 18.11
CA VAL A 86 5.50 1.53 17.15
C VAL A 86 6.66 2.50 17.42
N LYS A 87 7.90 2.03 17.26
CA LYS A 87 9.12 2.83 17.40
C LYS A 87 9.99 2.59 16.17
N PRO A 88 9.80 3.39 15.10
CA PRO A 88 10.53 3.22 13.86
C PRO A 88 11.89 3.91 13.89
N THR A 89 12.86 3.34 13.15
CA THR A 89 14.06 4.03 12.70
C THR A 89 13.97 4.18 11.18
N TYR A 90 13.99 5.42 10.69
CA TYR A 90 13.89 5.71 9.27
C TYR A 90 15.30 5.80 8.64
N GLY A 91 15.48 5.20 7.47
CA GLY A 91 16.58 5.48 6.55
C GLY A 91 16.32 6.77 5.80
N THR A 92 15.23 6.81 5.03
CA THR A 92 14.71 8.02 4.38
C THR A 92 13.25 8.22 4.73
N LYS A 93 12.83 9.48 4.86
CA LYS A 93 11.45 9.83 5.19
C LYS A 93 10.94 10.82 4.16
N ASN A 94 9.92 10.43 3.40
CA ASN A 94 9.36 11.23 2.33
C ASN A 94 7.86 11.47 2.53
N SER A 95 7.39 12.60 2.00
CA SER A 95 5.97 12.86 1.74
C SER A 95 5.78 13.08 0.25
N TRP A 96 4.62 12.67 -0.28
CA TRP A 96 4.30 12.84 -1.72
C TRP A 96 3.53 14.13 -2.02
N GLY A 97 3.75 15.17 -1.21
CA GLY A 97 3.06 16.44 -1.37
C GLY A 97 1.76 16.54 -0.57
N PRO A 98 0.98 17.61 -0.77
CA PRO A 98 -0.14 17.99 0.11
C PRO A 98 -1.33 17.01 0.06
N ASN A 99 -1.48 16.27 -1.03
CA ASN A 99 -2.62 15.35 -1.22
C ASN A 99 -2.39 13.97 -0.56
N SER A 100 -1.18 13.70 -0.07
CA SER A 100 -0.83 12.43 0.59
C SER A 100 -0.64 12.64 2.08
N PRO A 101 -1.53 12.11 2.94
CA PRO A 101 -1.44 12.33 4.38
C PRO A 101 -0.23 11.64 4.99
N LEU A 102 0.33 12.21 6.05
CA LEU A 102 1.51 11.68 6.74
C LEU A 102 1.30 10.25 7.26
N CYS A 103 0.08 9.92 7.70
CA CYS A 103 -0.26 8.59 8.16
C CYS A 103 -0.19 7.50 7.06
N ALA A 104 -0.15 7.89 5.79
CA ALA A 104 0.13 6.98 4.68
C ALA A 104 1.61 6.99 4.32
N THR A 105 2.21 8.18 4.16
CA THR A 105 3.56 8.31 3.59
C THR A 105 4.68 8.01 4.59
N THR A 106 4.49 8.38 5.86
CA THR A 106 5.49 8.22 6.93
C THR A 106 4.96 7.49 8.16
N GLY A 107 3.68 7.15 8.17
CA GLY A 107 2.98 6.56 9.31
C GLY A 107 2.62 5.10 9.13
N PHE A 108 1.83 4.61 10.05
CA PHE A 108 1.47 3.21 10.21
C PHE A 108 -0.06 3.07 10.26
N ASN A 109 -0.58 1.96 9.74
CA ASN A 109 -1.98 1.58 9.92
C ASN A 109 -2.09 0.27 10.67
N LEU A 110 -2.83 0.27 11.77
CA LEU A 110 -3.17 -0.92 12.55
C LEU A 110 -4.54 -1.44 12.13
N PHE A 111 -4.60 -2.73 11.87
CA PHE A 111 -5.82 -3.51 11.69
C PHE A 111 -5.87 -4.60 12.76
N ILE A 112 -7.05 -4.85 13.32
CA ILE A 112 -7.28 -5.89 14.33
C ILE A 112 -8.38 -6.79 13.80
N LYS A 113 -8.21 -8.10 13.96
CA LYS A 113 -9.18 -9.10 13.53
C LYS A 113 -10.42 -9.06 14.42
N ASP A 114 -11.57 -8.95 13.82
CA ASP A 114 -12.86 -8.95 14.53
C ASP A 114 -13.40 -10.37 14.79
N LYS A 115 -14.57 -10.46 15.43
CA LYS A 115 -15.23 -11.73 15.73
C LYS A 115 -15.70 -12.51 14.49
N LYS A 116 -15.77 -11.87 13.32
CA LYS A 116 -16.10 -12.50 12.04
C LYS A 116 -14.87 -13.03 11.31
N GLY A 117 -13.68 -12.77 11.84
CA GLY A 117 -12.42 -13.16 11.24
C GLY A 117 -11.86 -12.15 10.22
N GLU A 118 -12.42 -10.94 10.17
CA GLU A 118 -12.01 -9.89 9.24
C GLU A 118 -11.05 -8.90 9.92
N PHE A 119 -9.99 -8.48 9.23
CA PHE A 119 -9.08 -7.44 9.70
C PHE A 119 -9.72 -6.05 9.49
N ILE A 120 -10.18 -5.46 10.60
CA ILE A 120 -10.86 -4.17 10.63
C ILE A 120 -9.87 -3.07 11.01
N TRP A 121 -10.00 -1.90 10.38
CA TRP A 121 -9.21 -0.72 10.71
C TRP A 121 -9.37 -0.33 12.18
N ALA A 122 -8.25 -0.17 12.87
CA ALA A 122 -8.21 0.20 14.29
C ALA A 122 -7.56 1.55 14.51
N ALA A 123 -6.47 1.85 13.80
CA ALA A 123 -5.76 3.13 13.95
C ALA A 123 -4.91 3.49 12.74
N SER A 124 -4.70 4.79 12.56
CA SER A 124 -3.74 5.37 11.60
C SER A 124 -2.98 6.48 12.29
N LYS A 125 -1.66 6.37 12.40
CA LYS A 125 -0.82 7.31 13.16
C LYS A 125 0.49 7.60 12.43
N ALA A 126 0.96 8.85 12.57
CA ALA A 126 2.29 9.29 12.16
C ALA A 126 2.82 10.34 13.12
N HIS A 127 4.12 10.56 13.13
CA HIS A 127 4.67 11.76 13.73
C HIS A 127 4.34 13.00 12.92
N LYS A 128 4.13 14.13 13.60
CA LYS A 128 4.12 15.44 12.94
C LYS A 128 5.47 15.64 12.23
N MET A 129 5.44 16.08 10.99
CA MET A 129 6.67 16.49 10.31
C MET A 129 7.23 17.73 11.01
N THR A 130 8.49 17.68 11.42
CA THR A 130 9.23 18.91 11.73
C THR A 130 9.53 19.67 10.43
N PRO A 131 9.54 21.01 10.41
CA PRO A 131 9.58 21.80 9.18
C PRO A 131 10.84 21.69 8.32
N ALA A 132 11.85 20.92 8.71
CA ALA A 132 13.10 20.78 7.95
C ALA A 132 13.16 19.47 7.18
N PRO A 133 13.04 19.45 5.85
CA PRO A 133 13.43 18.31 5.03
C PRO A 133 14.95 18.12 5.16
N GLY A 134 15.39 16.95 5.57
CA GLY A 134 16.80 16.59 5.64
C GLY A 134 17.41 16.35 7.02
N ASN A 135 16.83 16.87 8.10
CA ASN A 135 17.33 16.68 9.47
C ASN A 135 16.28 15.97 10.37
N LEU A 136 15.78 14.84 9.91
CA LEU A 136 14.95 14.00 10.77
C LEU A 136 15.86 13.16 11.68
N PRO A 137 15.57 13.04 12.99
CA PRO A 137 16.32 12.15 13.84
C PRO A 137 16.22 10.73 13.26
N LYS A 138 17.36 10.05 13.11
CA LYS A 138 17.43 8.65 12.66
C LYS A 138 16.46 7.75 13.44
N MET A 139 16.30 8.00 14.73
CA MET A 139 15.33 7.33 15.58
C MET A 139 14.18 8.28 15.91
N SER A 140 12.96 7.90 15.61
CA SER A 140 11.77 8.65 16.00
C SER A 140 11.29 8.23 17.39
N ARG A 141 10.62 9.16 18.08
CA ARG A 141 9.95 8.86 19.34
C ARG A 141 8.88 7.77 19.10
N PRO A 142 8.54 6.96 20.15
CA PRO A 142 7.44 6.03 20.05
C PRO A 142 6.14 6.71 19.63
N ILE A 143 5.38 6.04 18.78
CA ILE A 143 4.03 6.44 18.35
C ILE A 143 3.03 5.55 19.08
N VAL A 144 2.11 6.11 19.83
CA VAL A 144 0.95 5.39 20.35
C VAL A 144 0.01 5.11 19.19
N MET A 145 -0.08 3.84 18.77
CA MET A 145 -1.03 3.45 17.74
C MET A 145 -2.46 3.49 18.28
N ILE A 146 -2.67 2.83 19.40
CA ILE A 146 -3.97 2.73 20.06
C ILE A 146 -3.80 2.46 21.56
N ASN A 147 -4.74 2.88 22.37
CA ASN A 147 -4.86 2.55 23.79
C ASN A 147 -6.34 2.22 24.12
N GLY A 148 -6.57 1.67 25.32
CA GLY A 148 -7.91 1.32 25.76
C GLY A 148 -8.51 0.10 25.04
N LEU A 149 -7.67 -0.81 24.52
CA LEU A 149 -8.14 -2.05 23.91
C LEU A 149 -8.77 -2.98 24.95
N TYR A 150 -9.75 -3.78 24.50
CA TYR A 150 -10.41 -4.79 25.31
C TYR A 150 -9.42 -5.86 25.82
N LYS A 151 -9.79 -6.52 26.93
CA LYS A 151 -9.03 -7.67 27.47
C LYS A 151 -9.12 -8.87 26.53
N GLY A 152 -8.06 -9.67 26.47
CA GLY A 152 -7.99 -10.88 25.67
C GLY A 152 -7.07 -10.75 24.46
N GLU A 153 -6.81 -11.87 23.82
CA GLU A 153 -5.92 -11.96 22.65
C GLU A 153 -6.54 -11.28 21.43
N LYS A 154 -5.68 -10.65 20.65
CA LYS A 154 -5.98 -9.96 19.40
C LYS A 154 -4.99 -10.36 18.33
N GLU A 155 -5.46 -10.69 17.13
CA GLU A 155 -4.63 -10.81 15.93
C GLU A 155 -4.55 -9.44 15.25
N CYS A 156 -3.33 -8.99 14.99
CA CYS A 156 -3.03 -7.65 14.52
C CYS A 156 -2.19 -7.66 13.26
N ILE A 157 -2.43 -6.68 12.36
CA ILE A 157 -1.55 -6.35 11.23
C ILE A 157 -1.23 -4.86 11.31
N ILE A 158 0.06 -4.50 11.30
CA ILE A 158 0.51 -3.11 11.16
C ILE A 158 1.14 -2.93 9.79
N TYR A 159 0.47 -2.19 8.88
CA TYR A 159 1.03 -1.78 7.60
C TYR A 159 2.06 -0.67 7.79
N LEU A 160 3.18 -0.79 7.06
CA LEU A 160 4.34 0.09 7.12
C LEU A 160 4.20 1.29 6.16
N PRO A 161 4.98 2.37 6.36
CA PRO A 161 4.91 3.59 5.55
C PRO A 161 5.00 3.35 4.05
N LEU A 162 4.19 4.04 3.23
CA LEU A 162 4.22 3.88 1.78
C LEU A 162 5.43 4.55 1.10
N ALA A 163 5.88 5.70 1.63
CA ALA A 163 6.90 6.52 0.95
C ALA A 163 8.22 6.63 1.72
N SER A 164 8.38 5.89 2.80
CA SER A 164 9.57 5.95 3.65
C SER A 164 10.31 4.62 3.69
N GLU A 165 11.61 4.72 3.83
CA GLU A 165 12.47 3.59 4.13
C GLU A 165 12.55 3.41 5.65
N LEU A 166 12.51 2.18 6.12
CA LEU A 166 12.83 1.81 7.50
C LEU A 166 14.15 1.04 7.53
N THR A 167 14.92 1.24 8.61
CA THR A 167 16.14 0.46 8.91
C THR A 167 15.94 -0.38 10.17
N ALA A 168 14.99 -0.01 11.04
CA ALA A 168 14.55 -0.81 12.17
C ALA A 168 13.12 -0.45 12.57
N LEU A 169 12.45 -1.36 13.23
CA LEU A 169 11.12 -1.16 13.80
C LEU A 169 10.97 -2.02 15.06
N GLU A 170 10.53 -1.40 16.15
CA GLU A 170 10.11 -2.10 17.35
C GLU A 170 8.58 -1.93 17.51
N ILE A 171 7.92 -3.02 17.90
CA ILE A 171 6.50 -3.02 18.28
C ILE A 171 6.45 -3.00 19.81
N GLY A 172 5.75 -2.02 20.37
CA GLY A 172 5.57 -1.87 21.81
C GLY A 172 4.19 -2.30 22.25
N VAL A 173 4.11 -2.92 23.43
CA VAL A 173 2.87 -3.33 24.09
C VAL A 173 2.86 -2.88 25.53
N THR A 174 1.67 -2.81 26.15
CA THR A 174 1.53 -2.56 27.60
C THR A 174 2.43 -3.53 28.36
N GLN A 175 3.21 -3.03 29.33
CA GLN A 175 4.13 -3.84 30.14
C GLN A 175 3.47 -5.11 30.69
N GLY A 176 4.15 -6.24 30.51
CA GLY A 176 3.70 -7.57 30.93
C GLY A 176 2.64 -8.19 30.02
N ALA A 177 2.24 -7.53 28.92
CA ALA A 177 1.40 -8.14 27.93
C ALA A 177 2.20 -9.11 27.05
N SER A 178 1.54 -10.16 26.54
CA SER A 178 2.12 -11.05 25.54
C SER A 178 2.15 -10.37 24.18
N ILE A 179 3.22 -10.66 23.42
CA ILE A 179 3.30 -10.37 21.99
C ILE A 179 4.04 -11.52 21.30
N GLU A 180 3.45 -12.08 20.26
CA GLU A 180 3.95 -13.26 19.54
C GLU A 180 3.72 -13.11 18.05
N ALA A 181 4.56 -13.79 17.24
CA ALA A 181 4.37 -13.85 15.80
C ALA A 181 3.02 -14.51 15.44
N LEU A 182 2.22 -13.85 14.60
CA LEU A 182 1.05 -14.45 13.98
C LEU A 182 1.51 -15.12 12.67
N PRO A 183 1.27 -16.41 12.42
CA PRO A 183 1.50 -17.01 11.11
C PRO A 183 0.87 -16.16 10.01
N ASN A 184 1.52 -16.11 8.82
CA ASN A 184 0.99 -15.29 7.73
C ASN A 184 -0.50 -15.57 7.52
N PRO A 185 -1.40 -14.58 7.75
CA PRO A 185 -2.84 -14.79 7.63
C PRO A 185 -3.32 -14.91 6.18
N PHE A 186 -2.44 -14.66 5.23
CA PHE A 186 -2.70 -14.75 3.79
C PHE A 186 -1.99 -15.96 3.19
N ARG A 187 -2.57 -16.49 2.12
CA ARG A 187 -2.06 -17.65 1.40
C ARG A 187 -1.74 -17.29 -0.05
N HIS A 188 -1.01 -18.15 -0.73
CA HIS A 188 -0.56 -17.95 -2.11
C HIS A 188 0.11 -16.59 -2.32
N THR A 189 1.36 -16.60 -2.65
CA THR A 189 2.14 -15.36 -2.85
C THR A 189 1.92 -14.81 -4.26
N ILE A 190 1.37 -13.61 -4.33
CA ILE A 190 1.10 -12.91 -5.59
C ILE A 190 2.03 -11.70 -5.68
N ALA A 191 2.94 -11.73 -6.65
CA ALA A 191 3.73 -10.54 -6.98
C ALA A 191 2.83 -9.49 -7.65
N VAL A 192 2.99 -8.22 -7.28
CA VAL A 192 2.22 -7.11 -7.87
C VAL A 192 3.20 -6.06 -8.38
N PHE A 193 3.37 -5.99 -9.69
CA PHE A 193 4.15 -4.95 -10.35
C PHE A 193 3.25 -3.79 -10.74
N GLY A 194 3.62 -2.54 -10.38
CA GLY A 194 2.75 -1.45 -10.74
C GLY A 194 3.29 -0.04 -10.53
N SER A 195 2.43 0.90 -10.88
CA SER A 195 2.67 2.34 -10.90
C SER A 195 2.57 2.99 -9.51
N SER A 196 2.42 4.32 -9.48
CA SER A 196 2.05 5.07 -8.28
C SER A 196 0.72 4.61 -7.67
N PHE A 197 -0.17 4.06 -8.47
CA PHE A 197 -1.43 3.50 -7.99
C PHE A 197 -1.21 2.26 -7.12
N THR A 198 -0.33 1.36 -7.55
CA THR A 198 0.08 0.20 -6.75
C THR A 198 0.94 0.60 -5.55
N HIS A 199 1.77 1.63 -5.70
CA HIS A 199 2.56 2.20 -4.60
C HIS A 199 1.67 2.83 -3.52
N GLY A 200 0.46 3.29 -3.88
CA GLY A 200 -0.53 3.85 -2.99
C GLY A 200 -0.48 5.37 -2.85
N ALA A 201 -0.06 6.09 -3.91
CA ALA A 201 -0.09 7.57 -3.90
C ALA A 201 -1.50 8.07 -3.59
N ASN A 202 -1.60 9.08 -2.71
CA ASN A 202 -2.84 9.69 -2.19
C ASN A 202 -3.75 8.74 -1.38
N ALA A 203 -3.32 7.50 -1.07
CA ALA A 203 -4.05 6.68 -0.11
C ALA A 203 -4.16 7.38 1.24
N SER A 204 -5.28 7.20 1.92
CA SER A 204 -5.53 7.82 3.24
C SER A 204 -4.74 7.16 4.38
N GLY A 205 -4.09 6.03 4.11
CA GLY A 205 -3.30 5.28 5.07
C GLY A 205 -2.55 4.13 4.42
N ALA A 206 -1.49 3.65 5.06
CA ALA A 206 -0.58 2.65 4.51
C ALA A 206 -1.27 1.32 4.13
N GLY A 207 -2.27 0.88 4.90
CA GLY A 207 -3.06 -0.32 4.64
C GLY A 207 -4.33 -0.07 3.81
N LEU A 208 -4.48 1.11 3.19
CA LEU A 208 -5.68 1.53 2.46
C LEU A 208 -5.39 1.74 0.96
N THR A 209 -4.48 0.93 0.41
CA THR A 209 -4.14 0.83 -1.01
C THR A 209 -4.92 -0.30 -1.67
N TRP A 210 -5.04 -0.32 -3.01
CA TRP A 210 -5.78 -1.38 -3.70
C TRP A 210 -5.19 -2.78 -3.45
N PRO A 211 -3.84 -2.99 -3.39
CA PRO A 211 -3.31 -4.32 -3.06
C PRO A 211 -3.67 -4.77 -1.63
N ALA A 212 -3.65 -3.84 -0.66
CA ALA A 212 -4.00 -4.15 0.71
C ALA A 212 -5.51 -4.46 0.88
N PHE A 213 -6.39 -3.74 0.18
CA PHE A 213 -7.83 -4.08 0.14
C PHE A 213 -8.06 -5.44 -0.50
N PHE A 214 -7.44 -5.70 -1.66
CA PHE A 214 -7.56 -6.96 -2.38
C PHE A 214 -7.06 -8.15 -1.54
N SER A 215 -5.89 -7.98 -0.89
CA SER A 215 -5.32 -8.99 0.00
C SER A 215 -6.29 -9.38 1.13
N ARG A 216 -6.83 -8.40 1.85
CA ARG A 216 -7.79 -8.66 2.94
C ARG A 216 -9.12 -9.24 2.46
N ALA A 217 -9.61 -8.85 1.28
CA ALA A 217 -10.87 -9.36 0.72
C ALA A 217 -10.75 -10.81 0.23
N THR A 218 -9.60 -11.18 -0.36
CA THR A 218 -9.41 -12.48 -0.99
C THR A 218 -8.65 -13.49 -0.15
N GLY A 219 -7.94 -13.05 0.90
CA GLY A 219 -7.03 -13.90 1.68
C GLY A 219 -5.72 -14.23 0.94
N LEU A 220 -5.40 -13.55 -0.18
CA LEU A 220 -4.16 -13.76 -0.92
C LEU A 220 -3.03 -12.87 -0.37
N HIS A 221 -1.80 -13.40 -0.36
CA HIS A 221 -0.60 -12.69 0.06
C HIS A 221 -0.04 -11.84 -1.09
N LEU A 222 -0.43 -10.57 -1.18
CA LEU A 222 0.06 -9.66 -2.19
C LEU A 222 1.38 -9.00 -1.77
N CYS A 223 2.40 -9.10 -2.63
CA CYS A 223 3.71 -8.49 -2.46
C CYS A 223 3.88 -7.34 -3.46
N SER A 224 3.78 -6.10 -2.99
CA SER A 224 3.69 -4.91 -3.82
C SER A 224 5.05 -4.40 -4.28
N PHE A 225 5.25 -4.29 -5.60
CA PHE A 225 6.34 -3.60 -6.28
C PHE A 225 5.82 -2.35 -7.00
N GLY A 226 5.03 -1.54 -6.28
CA GLY A 226 4.62 -0.24 -6.77
C GLY A 226 5.80 0.72 -6.88
N MET A 227 5.99 1.35 -8.05
CA MET A 227 7.07 2.29 -8.33
C MET A 227 6.52 3.56 -8.98
N SER A 228 6.22 4.56 -8.16
CA SER A 228 5.63 5.84 -8.60
C SER A 228 6.42 6.47 -9.74
N GLY A 229 5.79 6.62 -10.93
CA GLY A 229 6.40 7.21 -12.14
C GLY A 229 7.43 6.31 -12.86
N ASN A 230 7.78 5.15 -12.29
CA ASN A 230 8.90 4.33 -12.76
C ASN A 230 8.53 2.88 -13.16
N SER A 231 7.28 2.48 -13.09
CA SER A 231 6.82 1.18 -13.59
C SER A 231 6.63 1.26 -15.11
N ARG A 232 7.61 0.77 -15.89
CA ARG A 232 7.65 0.94 -17.35
C ARG A 232 7.96 -0.34 -18.10
N LEU A 233 7.47 -1.49 -17.61
CA LEU A 233 7.68 -2.81 -18.21
C LEU A 233 9.17 -3.16 -18.42
N GLN A 234 10.00 -2.86 -17.43
CA GLN A 234 11.44 -3.12 -17.48
C GLN A 234 11.73 -4.63 -17.48
N PRO A 235 12.42 -5.20 -18.50
CA PRO A 235 12.68 -6.63 -18.56
C PRO A 235 13.47 -7.18 -17.36
N TYR A 236 14.43 -6.40 -16.81
CA TYR A 236 15.18 -6.82 -15.62
C TYR A 236 14.28 -7.01 -14.38
N LEU A 237 13.17 -6.28 -14.25
CA LEU A 237 12.17 -6.54 -13.21
C LEU A 237 11.35 -7.82 -13.52
N GLY A 238 11.11 -8.11 -14.81
CA GLY A 238 10.56 -9.40 -15.22
C GLY A 238 11.42 -10.57 -14.74
N GLU A 239 12.75 -10.46 -14.78
CA GLU A 239 13.66 -11.46 -14.21
C GLU A 239 13.52 -11.60 -12.69
N VAL A 240 13.39 -10.48 -11.96
CA VAL A 240 13.17 -10.49 -10.51
C VAL A 240 11.89 -11.27 -10.17
N PHE A 241 10.79 -11.00 -10.87
CA PHE A 241 9.52 -11.72 -10.65
C PHE A 241 9.63 -13.19 -11.06
N GLY A 242 10.26 -13.50 -12.19
CA GLY A 242 10.45 -14.87 -12.65
C GLY A 242 11.29 -15.72 -11.70
N LYS A 243 12.32 -15.13 -11.05
CA LYS A 243 13.16 -15.79 -10.04
C LYS A 243 12.49 -15.90 -8.66
N SER A 244 11.40 -15.18 -8.42
CA SER A 244 10.71 -15.19 -7.13
C SER A 244 9.89 -16.48 -6.93
N LYS A 245 9.46 -16.69 -5.67
CA LYS A 245 8.55 -17.79 -5.31
C LYS A 245 7.08 -17.40 -5.43
N ALA A 246 6.73 -16.42 -6.27
CA ALA A 246 5.35 -16.02 -6.46
C ALA A 246 4.57 -17.07 -7.25
N ASP A 247 3.32 -17.33 -6.84
CA ASP A 247 2.39 -18.23 -7.53
C ASP A 247 1.78 -17.55 -8.77
N ALA A 248 1.72 -16.22 -8.80
CA ALA A 248 1.22 -15.41 -9.91
C ALA A 248 1.81 -14.00 -9.89
N LEU A 249 1.73 -13.31 -11.04
CA LEU A 249 2.11 -11.91 -11.20
C LEU A 249 0.92 -11.10 -11.69
N ILE A 250 0.55 -10.02 -10.98
CA ILE A 250 -0.42 -9.03 -11.40
C ILE A 250 0.31 -7.73 -11.78
N CYS A 251 -0.02 -7.16 -12.95
CA CYS A 251 0.67 -5.99 -13.51
C CYS A 251 -0.29 -4.81 -13.72
N ASP A 252 -0.22 -3.78 -12.86
CA ASP A 252 -0.70 -2.39 -13.12
C ASP A 252 0.43 -1.63 -13.84
N ALA A 253 0.67 -1.96 -15.10
CA ALA A 253 1.90 -1.57 -15.78
C ALA A 253 1.73 -0.57 -16.94
N PHE A 254 0.50 -0.09 -17.21
CA PHE A 254 0.22 0.76 -18.38
C PHE A 254 0.11 2.26 -18.07
N SER A 255 0.26 2.65 -16.80
CA SER A 255 0.09 4.04 -16.37
C SER A 255 1.31 4.93 -16.61
N ASN A 256 2.52 4.39 -16.54
CA ASN A 256 3.75 5.17 -16.62
C ASN A 256 4.49 5.09 -17.97
N PRO A 257 4.46 3.95 -18.71
CA PRO A 257 5.18 3.88 -19.96
C PRO A 257 4.51 4.70 -21.06
N THR A 258 5.32 5.16 -22.02
CA THR A 258 4.83 5.68 -23.30
C THR A 258 4.33 4.54 -24.17
N ILE A 259 3.54 4.84 -25.22
CA ILE A 259 3.11 3.85 -26.22
C ILE A 259 4.30 3.09 -26.80
N ALA A 260 5.37 3.80 -27.20
CA ALA A 260 6.58 3.17 -27.73
C ALA A 260 7.28 2.24 -26.71
N GLN A 261 7.23 2.57 -25.41
CA GLN A 261 7.77 1.70 -24.38
C GLN A 261 6.88 0.46 -24.14
N ILE A 262 5.57 0.60 -24.23
CA ILE A 262 4.65 -0.55 -24.15
C ILE A 262 4.94 -1.50 -25.31
N ASP A 263 4.99 -0.98 -26.53
CA ASP A 263 5.22 -1.75 -27.74
C ASP A 263 6.54 -2.55 -27.68
N SER A 264 7.63 -1.85 -27.35
CA SER A 264 8.97 -2.44 -27.34
C SER A 264 9.30 -3.32 -26.14
N ARG A 265 8.55 -3.21 -25.00
CA ARG A 265 8.95 -3.86 -23.74
C ARG A 265 8.00 -4.95 -23.23
N ILE A 266 6.73 -4.97 -23.67
CA ILE A 266 5.77 -5.90 -23.09
C ILE A 266 6.17 -7.36 -23.32
N ARG A 267 6.60 -7.72 -24.57
CA ARG A 267 7.06 -9.07 -24.89
C ARG A 267 8.38 -9.41 -24.17
N PRO A 268 9.45 -8.59 -24.24
CA PRO A 268 10.66 -8.81 -23.45
C PRO A 268 10.43 -8.93 -21.94
N PHE A 269 9.48 -8.19 -21.36
CA PHE A 269 9.13 -8.33 -19.96
C PHE A 269 8.51 -9.72 -19.66
N ILE A 270 7.55 -10.17 -20.48
CA ILE A 270 6.94 -11.49 -20.34
C ILE A 270 7.99 -12.60 -20.51
N GLU A 271 8.85 -12.49 -21.51
CA GLU A 271 9.92 -13.46 -21.78
C GLU A 271 10.92 -13.53 -20.62
N ALA A 272 11.26 -12.39 -20.01
CA ALA A 272 12.13 -12.34 -18.84
C ALA A 272 11.50 -13.10 -17.64
N VAL A 273 10.18 -12.97 -17.40
CA VAL A 273 9.48 -13.77 -16.40
C VAL A 273 9.52 -15.26 -16.78
N ARG A 274 9.19 -15.60 -18.03
CA ARG A 274 9.10 -16.98 -18.54
C ARG A 274 10.43 -17.73 -18.53
N LYS A 275 11.54 -17.03 -18.68
CA LYS A 275 12.90 -17.58 -18.60
C LYS A 275 13.14 -18.32 -17.29
N HIS A 276 12.57 -17.85 -16.19
CA HIS A 276 12.77 -18.40 -14.85
C HIS A 276 11.54 -19.12 -14.31
N ASN A 277 10.33 -18.73 -14.71
CA ASN A 277 9.09 -19.37 -14.34
C ASN A 277 8.14 -19.52 -15.54
N PRO A 278 8.30 -20.59 -16.33
CA PRO A 278 7.52 -20.81 -17.56
C PRO A 278 6.01 -20.93 -17.35
N SER A 279 5.57 -21.33 -16.17
CA SER A 279 4.14 -21.61 -15.86
C SER A 279 3.44 -20.54 -15.06
N MET A 280 4.15 -19.54 -14.51
CA MET A 280 3.54 -18.46 -13.69
C MET A 280 2.45 -17.73 -14.47
N PRO A 281 1.20 -17.67 -14.01
CA PRO A 281 0.19 -16.82 -14.63
C PRO A 281 0.56 -15.35 -14.49
N ILE A 282 0.51 -14.59 -15.59
CA ILE A 282 0.76 -13.16 -15.66
C ILE A 282 -0.54 -12.47 -16.02
N ILE A 283 -1.02 -11.57 -15.15
CA ILE A 283 -2.31 -10.90 -15.30
C ILE A 283 -2.06 -9.41 -15.42
N PHE A 284 -2.20 -8.86 -16.62
CA PHE A 284 -2.19 -7.43 -16.84
C PHE A 284 -3.57 -6.86 -16.54
N ILE A 285 -3.63 -5.72 -15.82
CA ILE A 285 -4.85 -4.97 -15.59
C ILE A 285 -4.80 -3.64 -16.32
N ASN A 286 -5.93 -3.20 -16.89
CA ASN A 286 -6.00 -1.91 -17.54
C ASN A 286 -5.87 -0.79 -16.50
N THR A 287 -5.41 0.40 -16.96
CA THR A 287 -5.30 1.58 -16.09
C THR A 287 -6.67 2.13 -15.72
N ILE A 288 -6.76 2.77 -14.57
CA ILE A 288 -7.98 3.44 -14.11
C ILE A 288 -8.20 4.77 -14.84
N TYR A 289 -9.45 5.26 -14.81
CA TYR A 289 -9.78 6.59 -15.30
C TYR A 289 -9.06 7.67 -14.47
N ARG A 290 -8.56 8.70 -15.14
CA ARG A 290 -7.91 9.86 -14.53
C ARG A 290 -8.80 11.08 -14.68
N GLU A 291 -9.17 11.72 -13.59
CA GLU A 291 -10.06 12.88 -13.58
C GLU A 291 -9.48 14.11 -14.32
N ASN A 292 -8.16 14.15 -14.53
CA ASN A 292 -7.51 15.16 -15.38
C ASN A 292 -7.94 15.10 -16.85
N ARG A 293 -8.61 14.05 -17.28
CA ARG A 293 -9.23 13.93 -18.62
C ARG A 293 -10.43 14.85 -18.76
N ASN A 294 -11.15 15.09 -17.65
CA ASN A 294 -12.31 15.95 -17.63
C ASN A 294 -11.92 17.36 -18.08
N PHE A 295 -12.68 17.92 -19.02
CA PHE A 295 -12.53 19.30 -19.53
C PHE A 295 -11.17 19.63 -20.19
N LYS A 296 -10.30 18.64 -20.46
CA LYS A 296 -9.00 18.82 -21.11
C LYS A 296 -8.87 17.94 -22.37
N PRO A 297 -9.36 18.37 -23.54
CA PRO A 297 -9.44 17.54 -24.75
C PRO A 297 -8.11 16.89 -25.14
N ALA A 298 -7.00 17.63 -25.11
CA ALA A 298 -5.68 17.08 -25.46
C ALA A 298 -5.20 15.99 -24.49
N TYR A 299 -5.57 16.09 -23.22
CA TYR A 299 -5.24 15.06 -22.24
C TYR A 299 -6.14 13.83 -22.38
N GLU A 300 -7.42 14.07 -22.68
CA GLU A 300 -8.39 13.02 -23.02
C GLU A 300 -7.93 12.22 -24.22
N GLU A 301 -7.61 12.87 -25.32
CA GLU A 301 -7.10 12.24 -26.54
C GLU A 301 -5.84 11.40 -26.29
N LYS A 302 -4.87 11.95 -25.55
CA LYS A 302 -3.63 11.24 -25.19
C LYS A 302 -3.92 9.97 -24.38
N GLU A 303 -4.77 10.03 -23.37
CA GLU A 303 -5.09 8.88 -22.52
C GLU A 303 -5.92 7.85 -23.30
N GLN A 304 -6.85 8.30 -24.14
CA GLN A 304 -7.66 7.44 -24.97
C GLN A 304 -6.81 6.67 -25.99
N ASN A 305 -5.92 7.35 -26.70
CA ASN A 305 -4.98 6.73 -27.63
C ASN A 305 -4.11 5.66 -26.95
N ARG A 306 -3.67 5.91 -25.71
CA ARG A 306 -2.92 4.91 -24.93
C ARG A 306 -3.76 3.70 -24.58
N ILE A 307 -5.01 3.90 -24.12
CA ILE A 307 -5.93 2.81 -23.77
C ILE A 307 -6.22 1.94 -24.99
N GLU A 308 -6.53 2.53 -26.13
CA GLU A 308 -6.80 1.82 -27.38
C GLU A 308 -5.58 1.02 -27.87
N PHE A 309 -4.40 1.61 -27.78
CA PHE A 309 -3.15 0.92 -28.08
C PHE A 309 -2.92 -0.29 -27.17
N VAL A 310 -3.11 -0.13 -25.86
CA VAL A 310 -3.00 -1.22 -24.88
C VAL A 310 -3.99 -2.33 -25.18
N GLU A 311 -5.25 -2.00 -25.42
CA GLU A 311 -6.30 -3.00 -25.72
C GLU A 311 -5.99 -3.78 -27.01
N LYS A 312 -5.53 -3.10 -28.05
CA LYS A 312 -5.11 -3.73 -29.30
C LYS A 312 -3.91 -4.66 -29.07
N THR A 313 -2.84 -4.16 -28.44
CA THR A 313 -1.63 -4.92 -28.17
C THR A 313 -1.92 -6.14 -27.29
N MET A 314 -2.72 -5.98 -26.24
CA MET A 314 -3.04 -7.09 -25.34
C MET A 314 -3.91 -8.17 -25.96
N LYS A 315 -4.75 -7.84 -26.96
CA LYS A 315 -5.48 -8.85 -27.75
C LYS A 315 -4.54 -9.80 -28.53
N GLU A 316 -3.37 -9.30 -28.93
CA GLU A 316 -2.34 -10.09 -29.60
C GLU A 316 -1.52 -10.86 -28.56
N VAL A 317 -0.97 -10.19 -27.57
CA VAL A 317 -0.10 -10.75 -26.52
C VAL A 317 -0.74 -11.94 -25.80
N VAL A 318 -2.04 -11.88 -25.47
CA VAL A 318 -2.72 -13.00 -24.79
C VAL A 318 -2.92 -14.23 -25.70
N LYS A 319 -2.83 -14.06 -27.02
CA LYS A 319 -2.85 -15.19 -27.97
C LYS A 319 -1.46 -15.78 -28.17
N GLU A 320 -0.41 -14.95 -28.11
CA GLU A 320 0.97 -15.34 -28.29
C GLU A 320 1.52 -16.11 -27.08
N TYR A 321 1.12 -15.73 -25.87
CA TYR A 321 1.68 -16.26 -24.62
C TYR A 321 0.63 -16.98 -23.77
N LYS A 322 0.76 -18.30 -23.68
CA LYS A 322 -0.08 -19.12 -22.79
C LYS A 322 0.10 -18.68 -21.33
N GLY A 323 -1.01 -18.55 -20.58
CA GLY A 323 -1.00 -18.14 -19.18
C GLY A 323 -0.76 -16.64 -18.97
N VAL A 324 -0.83 -15.84 -20.03
CA VAL A 324 -0.91 -14.38 -19.96
C VAL A 324 -2.35 -13.95 -20.16
N TYR A 325 -2.81 -13.02 -19.34
CA TYR A 325 -4.20 -12.57 -19.29
C TYR A 325 -4.26 -11.05 -19.27
N PHE A 326 -5.38 -10.52 -19.77
CA PHE A 326 -5.68 -9.10 -19.69
C PHE A 326 -7.06 -8.88 -19.06
N VAL A 327 -7.09 -8.19 -17.94
CA VAL A 327 -8.29 -7.80 -17.21
C VAL A 327 -8.60 -6.35 -17.58
N ASN A 328 -9.60 -6.17 -18.45
CA ASN A 328 -10.06 -4.87 -18.91
C ASN A 328 -11.43 -4.58 -18.31
N VAL A 329 -11.45 -4.00 -17.12
CA VAL A 329 -12.69 -3.56 -16.46
C VAL A 329 -12.87 -2.06 -16.70
N GLN A 330 -14.06 -1.66 -17.13
CA GLN A 330 -14.40 -0.25 -17.30
C GLN A 330 -14.86 0.35 -15.98
N ASN A 331 -14.68 1.66 -15.81
CA ASN A 331 -15.16 2.44 -14.66
C ASN A 331 -14.73 1.86 -13.30
N GLN A 332 -13.50 1.38 -13.20
CA GLN A 332 -12.98 0.67 -12.03
C GLN A 332 -13.05 1.48 -10.73
N THR A 333 -13.01 2.82 -10.83
CA THR A 333 -13.15 3.73 -9.68
C THR A 333 -14.54 4.36 -9.57
N GLY A 334 -15.47 4.00 -10.47
CA GLY A 334 -16.81 4.56 -10.58
C GLY A 334 -16.92 5.67 -11.63
N THR A 335 -18.10 6.26 -11.75
CA THR A 335 -18.44 7.31 -12.74
C THR A 335 -18.92 8.60 -12.08
N ASP A 336 -18.82 8.69 -10.77
CA ASP A 336 -19.24 9.85 -9.98
C ASP A 336 -18.14 10.93 -9.85
N HIS A 337 -16.95 10.68 -10.39
CA HIS A 337 -15.83 11.62 -10.48
C HIS A 337 -15.35 12.19 -9.13
N VAL A 338 -15.53 11.45 -8.02
CA VAL A 338 -15.21 11.91 -6.65
C VAL A 338 -14.05 11.15 -6.00
N THR A 339 -13.28 10.39 -6.76
CA THR A 339 -12.28 9.46 -6.22
C THR A 339 -10.85 9.98 -6.22
N SER A 340 -10.58 11.19 -6.73
CA SER A 340 -9.23 11.76 -6.85
C SER A 340 -9.13 13.19 -6.35
N ALA A 341 -8.02 13.55 -5.68
CA ALA A 341 -7.72 14.92 -5.25
C ALA A 341 -6.85 15.71 -6.23
N ASP A 342 -6.01 15.04 -7.00
CA ASP A 342 -5.04 15.66 -7.91
C ASP A 342 -5.38 15.41 -9.37
N GLY A 343 -6.51 14.74 -9.63
CA GLY A 343 -6.97 14.37 -10.95
C GLY A 343 -6.28 13.13 -11.54
N VAL A 344 -5.33 12.52 -10.83
CA VAL A 344 -4.56 11.34 -11.28
C VAL A 344 -4.72 10.17 -10.32
N HIS A 345 -4.41 10.40 -9.03
CA HIS A 345 -4.31 9.34 -8.03
C HIS A 345 -5.60 9.26 -7.20
N PRO A 346 -6.15 8.05 -7.03
CA PRO A 346 -7.31 7.86 -6.18
C PRO A 346 -7.00 8.09 -4.70
N TYR A 347 -8.01 8.52 -3.95
CA TYR A 347 -8.05 8.29 -2.51
C TYR A 347 -8.28 6.81 -2.19
N SER A 348 -8.20 6.44 -0.92
CA SER A 348 -8.51 5.08 -0.48
C SER A 348 -9.90 4.60 -0.88
N TYR A 349 -10.88 5.49 -1.00
CA TYR A 349 -12.20 5.13 -1.52
C TYR A 349 -12.15 4.66 -2.99
N GLY A 350 -11.40 5.35 -3.84
CA GLY A 350 -11.19 4.92 -5.22
C GLY A 350 -10.35 3.65 -5.32
N TYR A 351 -9.33 3.49 -4.48
CA TYR A 351 -8.55 2.25 -4.37
C TYR A 351 -9.40 1.05 -3.92
N HIS A 352 -10.33 1.26 -2.99
CA HIS A 352 -11.26 0.22 -2.55
C HIS A 352 -12.20 -0.21 -3.70
N ARG A 353 -12.80 0.75 -4.42
CA ARG A 353 -13.63 0.49 -5.60
C ARG A 353 -12.85 -0.28 -6.67
N TRP A 354 -11.62 0.15 -6.94
CA TRP A 354 -10.77 -0.54 -7.90
C TRP A 354 -10.50 -1.98 -7.49
N ALA A 355 -10.09 -2.22 -6.24
CA ALA A 355 -9.89 -3.58 -5.73
C ALA A 355 -11.14 -4.45 -5.92
N GLN A 356 -12.34 -3.93 -5.60
CA GLN A 356 -13.61 -4.63 -5.80
C GLN A 356 -13.90 -4.92 -7.28
N ALA A 357 -13.66 -3.95 -8.16
CA ALA A 357 -13.93 -4.10 -9.59
C ALA A 357 -13.09 -5.20 -10.26
N ILE A 358 -11.81 -5.33 -9.86
CA ILE A 358 -10.88 -6.32 -10.42
C ILE A 358 -10.88 -7.66 -9.69
N GLU A 359 -11.47 -7.77 -8.50
CA GLU A 359 -11.44 -8.99 -7.67
C GLU A 359 -12.01 -10.19 -8.41
N LYS A 360 -13.26 -10.14 -8.82
CA LYS A 360 -13.94 -11.27 -9.47
C LYS A 360 -13.24 -11.75 -10.75
N PRO A 361 -12.85 -10.90 -11.71
CA PRO A 361 -12.14 -11.33 -12.90
C PRO A 361 -10.75 -11.91 -12.60
N ILE A 362 -9.97 -11.32 -11.69
CA ILE A 362 -8.66 -11.84 -11.29
C ILE A 362 -8.81 -13.18 -10.60
N MET A 363 -9.70 -13.31 -9.61
CA MET A 363 -9.92 -14.58 -8.90
C MET A 363 -10.41 -15.69 -9.84
N LYS A 364 -11.20 -15.36 -10.87
CA LYS A 364 -11.59 -16.33 -11.91
C LYS A 364 -10.40 -16.87 -12.69
N ILE A 365 -9.40 -16.04 -12.95
CA ILE A 365 -8.15 -16.45 -13.62
C ILE A 365 -7.30 -17.29 -12.66
N LEU A 366 -7.05 -16.79 -11.45
CA LEU A 366 -6.20 -17.46 -10.45
C LEU A 366 -6.71 -18.86 -10.09
N LYS A 367 -8.02 -19.03 -9.98
CA LYS A 367 -8.66 -20.33 -9.70
C LYS A 367 -8.37 -21.38 -10.79
N LYS A 368 -8.18 -20.99 -12.07
CA LYS A 368 -7.76 -21.92 -13.16
C LYS A 368 -6.35 -22.45 -12.95
N HIS A 369 -5.54 -21.79 -12.13
CA HIS A 369 -4.18 -22.17 -11.78
C HIS A 369 -4.08 -22.77 -10.36
N GLY A 370 -5.21 -23.13 -9.73
CA GLY A 370 -5.23 -23.72 -8.39
C GLY A 370 -5.07 -22.71 -7.25
N ILE A 371 -4.99 -21.42 -7.53
CA ILE A 371 -4.86 -20.34 -6.55
C ILE A 371 -6.26 -19.92 -6.10
N LYS A 372 -6.57 -20.14 -4.79
CA LYS A 372 -7.93 -19.96 -4.23
C LYS A 372 -7.90 -19.12 -2.97
#